data_19a2ffad96db8d131b1adec949acfd3c
#
_entry.id   19a2ffad96db8d131b1adec949acfd3c
#
_cell.length_a   1.000
_cell.length_b   1.000
_cell.length_c   1.000
_cell.angle_alpha   90.00
_cell.angle_beta   90.00
_cell.angle_gamma   90.00
#
_symmetry.space_group_name_H-M   'P 1'
#
loop_
_entity.id
_entity.type
_entity.pdbx_description
1 polymer ?
#
loop_
_entity_poly.entity_id
_entity_poly.type
_entity_poly.pdbx_seq_one_letter_code
_entity_poly.pdbx_strand_id
1 'polypeptide(L)'
;MHRALQLASVPLAAALLAACATPNAPAPAAPPATTSAAPAAPPPAWQQGRSSAMASSPLAPVAGKLTVTAASDIPISKLKLPPGFKAEIWATGMPGARAVVRGDNGKYYVGTRGIGRVYEITDTGAARINRVVVDKLNQPAGVEFQNGSLYVMAIDKVLRYDRIGTNPAVAPVDMTAAFKLPPEQHHNWKYIRFGPDGKLYVPFGAPCNICEQPAEYAQIRRYNADGSGMEVLAHGVRNTVGFDFHPVTKELWFTNHGRDWMGDDSPPDTLNRLATNAASPNYGFPYCHAGTLADPDIKKTNPCSGVTQPVASMGPHASAMGAHFYTGNMFPAEYKNALFVARKGSWNRTQKSGYDVVMVRTNSDGSAAQVTPFITGFMDPSDQSFWGRPVYMLQQPDGSLLLSDEQLGAVYRITYAR
;
A
#
# COMPACT_ATOMS: atom_id res chain seq x y z
N MET A 1 48.32 -58.16 -14.91
CA MET A 1 49.41 -57.84 -15.89
C MET A 1 49.74 -56.36 -15.64
N HIS A 2 50.76 -56.11 -14.86
CA HIS A 2 52.12 -55.61 -15.14
C HIS A 2 52.10 -54.34 -16.01
N ARG A 3 52.59 -53.17 -15.60
CA ARG A 3 54.00 -52.87 -15.22
C ARG A 3 54.08 -51.51 -14.54
N ALA A 4 54.86 -51.45 -13.47
CA ALA A 4 55.46 -50.28 -12.87
C ALA A 4 56.64 -49.76 -13.71
N LEU A 5 56.89 -48.43 -13.67
CA LEU A 5 58.21 -47.89 -14.05
C LEU A 5 58.61 -46.84 -12.99
N GLN A 6 59.75 -47.17 -12.37
CA GLN A 6 60.57 -46.28 -11.55
C GLN A 6 61.52 -45.50 -12.46
N LEU A 7 61.87 -44.24 -12.09
CA LEU A 7 63.11 -43.55 -12.52
C LEU A 7 63.43 -42.47 -11.44
N ALA A 8 64.41 -42.71 -10.76
CA ALA A 8 65.79 -42.34 -10.63
C ALA A 8 66.10 -40.85 -10.32
N SER A 9 66.59 -40.64 -9.14
CA SER A 9 67.15 -39.41 -8.58
C SER A 9 68.61 -39.19 -9.05
N VAL A 10 68.96 -37.89 -9.34
CA VAL A 10 70.35 -37.45 -9.54
C VAL A 10 70.56 -36.25 -8.64
N PRO A 11 71.61 -36.20 -7.81
CA PRO A 11 71.98 -35.06 -7.00
C PRO A 11 72.92 -34.11 -7.77
N LEU A 12 72.63 -32.79 -7.66
CA LEU A 12 73.57 -31.75 -8.15
C LEU A 12 74.10 -30.94 -6.98
N ALA A 13 75.43 -30.88 -6.92
CA ALA A 13 76.21 -30.25 -5.88
C ALA A 13 76.07 -28.70 -5.85
N ALA A 14 75.99 -28.15 -4.70
CA ALA A 14 75.99 -26.71 -4.47
C ALA A 14 77.42 -26.17 -4.37
N ALA A 15 77.75 -25.19 -5.18
CA ALA A 15 78.93 -24.34 -4.98
C ALA A 15 78.54 -23.05 -4.23
N LEU A 16 79.18 -22.88 -3.07
CA LEU A 16 79.05 -21.65 -2.26
C LEU A 16 79.96 -20.55 -2.84
N LEU A 17 79.37 -19.45 -3.28
CA LEU A 17 80.07 -18.21 -3.54
C LEU A 17 79.62 -17.17 -2.44
N ALA A 18 80.50 -16.81 -1.54
CA ALA A 18 80.33 -15.76 -0.60
C ALA A 18 80.47 -14.41 -1.30
N ALA A 19 79.41 -13.63 -1.34
CA ALA A 19 79.41 -12.23 -1.77
C ALA A 19 79.13 -11.34 -0.57
N CYS A 20 80.06 -10.42 -0.29
CA CYS A 20 79.93 -9.39 0.75
C CYS A 20 78.74 -8.50 0.47
N ALA A 21 77.75 -8.51 1.35
CA ALA A 21 76.61 -7.61 1.30
C ALA A 21 76.92 -6.28 2.00
N THR A 22 76.83 -5.18 1.30
CA THR A 22 76.75 -3.84 1.84
C THR A 22 75.34 -3.60 2.42
N PRO A 23 75.16 -2.92 3.55
CA PRO A 23 73.85 -2.70 4.08
C PRO A 23 73.07 -1.68 3.20
N ASN A 24 71.97 -2.16 2.63
CA ASN A 24 71.03 -1.30 1.90
C ASN A 24 70.29 -0.38 2.88
N ALA A 25 70.26 0.90 2.54
CA ALA A 25 69.40 1.87 3.20
C ALA A 25 67.90 1.49 3.12
N PRO A 26 67.09 1.74 4.14
CA PRO A 26 65.66 1.39 4.06
C PRO A 26 64.98 2.21 2.97
N ALA A 27 64.18 1.54 2.13
CA ALA A 27 63.36 2.16 1.13
C ALA A 27 62.30 3.10 1.79
N PRO A 28 62.00 4.25 1.20
CA PRO A 28 60.97 5.16 1.75
C PRO A 28 59.60 4.41 1.83
N ALA A 29 58.95 4.54 2.98
CA ALA A 29 57.64 3.96 3.23
C ALA A 29 56.65 4.47 2.16
N ALA A 30 55.91 3.57 1.54
CA ALA A 30 54.83 3.89 0.60
C ALA A 30 53.79 4.73 1.36
N PRO A 31 53.24 5.78 0.72
CA PRO A 31 52.16 6.57 1.35
C PRO A 31 50.97 5.63 1.66
N PRO A 32 50.26 5.88 2.80
CA PRO A 32 49.12 5.05 3.17
C PRO A 32 48.09 5.08 2.03
N ALA A 33 47.66 3.89 1.61
CA ALA A 33 46.60 3.74 0.62
C ALA A 33 45.36 4.49 1.16
N THR A 34 44.93 5.52 0.44
CA THR A 34 43.65 6.16 0.69
C THR A 34 42.58 5.11 0.39
N THR A 35 42.01 4.53 1.45
CA THR A 35 40.83 3.74 1.36
C THR A 35 39.72 4.63 0.84
N SER A 36 39.38 4.52 -0.45
CA SER A 36 38.20 5.11 -1.03
C SER A 36 37.02 4.56 -0.22
N ALA A 37 36.35 5.46 0.54
CA ALA A 37 35.12 5.07 1.21
C ALA A 37 34.15 4.52 0.18
N ALA A 38 33.58 3.36 0.46
CA ALA A 38 32.52 2.81 -0.38
C ALA A 38 31.43 3.87 -0.59
N PRO A 39 30.89 4.02 -1.81
CA PRO A 39 29.83 5.00 -2.06
C PRO A 39 28.69 4.77 -1.05
N ALA A 40 28.23 5.84 -0.42
CA ALA A 40 27.12 5.80 0.52
C ALA A 40 25.90 5.18 -0.17
N ALA A 41 25.20 4.29 0.53
CA ALA A 41 23.97 3.71 0.02
C ALA A 41 22.99 4.82 -0.38
N PRO A 42 22.24 4.68 -1.50
CA PRO A 42 21.28 5.70 -1.90
C PRO A 42 20.25 5.93 -0.79
N PRO A 43 19.79 7.17 -0.62
CA PRO A 43 18.78 7.48 0.40
C PRO A 43 17.49 6.67 0.15
N PRO A 44 16.77 6.31 1.22
CA PRO A 44 15.51 5.58 1.07
C PRO A 44 14.53 6.35 0.19
N ALA A 45 13.69 5.63 -0.55
CA ALA A 45 12.80 6.20 -1.56
C ALA A 45 11.90 7.34 -1.04
N TRP A 46 11.49 7.30 0.22
CA TRP A 46 10.68 8.36 0.84
C TRP A 46 11.44 9.70 1.06
N GLN A 47 12.76 9.70 0.96
CA GLN A 47 13.58 10.92 1.05
C GLN A 47 13.85 11.56 -0.33
N GLN A 48 13.50 10.91 -1.41
CA GLN A 48 13.68 11.47 -2.75
C GLN A 48 12.85 12.74 -2.95
N GLY A 49 13.41 13.72 -3.64
CA GLY A 49 12.76 15.02 -3.86
C GLY A 49 12.62 15.88 -2.60
N ARG A 50 13.32 15.55 -1.52
CA ARG A 50 13.39 16.38 -0.32
C ARG A 50 14.23 17.61 -0.61
N SER A 51 13.60 18.78 -0.56
CA SER A 51 14.31 20.05 -0.84
C SER A 51 15.33 20.38 0.23
N SER A 52 16.32 21.23 -0.11
CA SER A 52 17.31 21.71 0.84
C SER A 52 16.68 22.42 2.06
N ALA A 53 15.58 23.14 1.84
CA ALA A 53 14.81 23.79 2.90
C ALA A 53 14.20 22.78 3.91
N MET A 54 13.94 21.57 3.47
CA MET A 54 13.37 20.48 4.29
C MET A 54 14.45 19.50 4.80
N ALA A 55 15.73 19.71 4.47
CA ALA A 55 16.82 18.77 4.79
C ALA A 55 16.93 18.43 6.29
N SER A 56 16.65 19.39 7.17
CA SER A 56 16.64 19.21 8.64
C SER A 56 15.28 18.84 9.23
N SER A 57 14.23 18.65 8.41
CA SER A 57 12.90 18.31 8.91
C SER A 57 12.91 16.96 9.63
N PRO A 58 12.29 16.84 10.84
CA PRO A 58 12.17 15.58 11.57
C PRO A 58 11.07 14.68 11.02
N LEU A 59 10.34 15.11 10.00
CA LEU A 59 9.23 14.35 9.43
C LEU A 59 9.71 13.04 8.80
N ALA A 60 9.08 11.93 9.17
CA ALA A 60 9.39 10.58 8.71
C ALA A 60 8.13 9.70 8.66
N PRO A 61 8.11 8.67 7.82
CA PRO A 61 7.02 7.71 7.80
C PRO A 61 6.76 7.09 9.17
N VAL A 62 5.49 7.01 9.54
CA VAL A 62 5.07 6.38 10.80
C VAL A 62 5.32 4.88 10.73
N ALA A 63 6.10 4.36 11.67
CA ALA A 63 6.30 2.93 11.82
C ALA A 63 4.98 2.21 12.17
N GLY A 64 4.74 1.04 11.55
CA GLY A 64 3.59 0.21 11.91
C GLY A 64 3.75 -0.41 13.30
N LYS A 65 2.67 -0.45 14.07
CA LYS A 65 2.64 -1.21 15.32
C LYS A 65 2.41 -2.69 15.00
N LEU A 66 3.40 -3.52 15.29
CA LEU A 66 3.35 -4.96 14.99
C LEU A 66 2.97 -5.83 16.20
N THR A 67 2.55 -5.20 17.30
CA THR A 67 2.08 -5.87 18.51
C THR A 67 0.55 -5.80 18.62
N VAL A 68 -0.04 -6.80 19.25
CA VAL A 68 -1.47 -6.83 19.53
C VAL A 68 -1.84 -5.68 20.47
N THR A 69 -2.97 -5.03 20.19
CA THR A 69 -3.60 -4.08 21.11
C THR A 69 -4.85 -4.72 21.71
N ALA A 70 -4.95 -4.70 23.03
CA ALA A 70 -6.15 -5.19 23.70
C ALA A 70 -7.35 -4.28 23.40
N ALA A 71 -8.55 -4.85 23.37
CA ALA A 71 -9.77 -4.05 23.12
C ALA A 71 -9.97 -2.94 24.17
N SER A 72 -9.62 -3.22 25.44
CA SER A 72 -9.66 -2.25 26.54
C SER A 72 -8.78 -1.02 26.32
N ASP A 73 -7.72 -1.14 25.52
CA ASP A 73 -6.73 -0.08 25.29
C ASP A 73 -7.07 0.78 24.08
N ILE A 74 -8.16 0.46 23.37
CA ILE A 74 -8.63 1.20 22.22
C ILE A 74 -9.59 2.30 22.66
N PRO A 75 -9.25 3.59 22.54
CA PRO A 75 -10.07 4.68 23.02
C PRO A 75 -11.23 4.99 22.05
N ILE A 76 -12.10 4.01 21.79
CA ILE A 76 -13.21 4.10 20.82
C ILE A 76 -14.17 5.26 21.12
N SER A 77 -14.30 5.64 22.39
CA SER A 77 -15.14 6.77 22.82
C SER A 77 -14.66 8.14 22.35
N LYS A 78 -13.40 8.24 21.87
CA LYS A 78 -12.89 9.47 21.24
C LYS A 78 -13.41 9.69 19.82
N LEU A 79 -13.96 8.66 19.18
CA LEU A 79 -14.54 8.81 17.85
C LEU A 79 -15.79 9.70 17.89
N LYS A 80 -15.85 10.58 16.90
CA LYS A 80 -16.98 11.48 16.67
C LYS A 80 -17.62 11.10 15.34
N LEU A 81 -18.91 10.81 15.38
CA LEU A 81 -19.73 10.42 14.24
C LEU A 81 -20.96 11.34 14.16
N PRO A 82 -21.63 11.42 13.00
CA PRO A 82 -22.90 12.13 12.90
C PRO A 82 -23.97 11.55 13.85
N PRO A 83 -25.00 12.33 14.23
CA PRO A 83 -26.09 11.86 15.09
C PRO A 83 -26.72 10.56 14.58
N GLY A 84 -27.01 9.63 15.49
CA GLY A 84 -27.59 8.33 15.20
C GLY A 84 -26.57 7.25 14.83
N PHE A 85 -25.34 7.60 14.46
CA PHE A 85 -24.28 6.64 14.21
C PHE A 85 -23.57 6.21 15.48
N LYS A 86 -23.12 4.95 15.49
CA LYS A 86 -22.31 4.36 16.56
C LYS A 86 -21.13 3.60 15.97
N ALA A 87 -20.00 3.65 16.68
CA ALA A 87 -18.83 2.81 16.39
C ALA A 87 -18.61 1.84 17.55
N GLU A 88 -18.36 0.59 17.25
CA GLU A 88 -17.98 -0.43 18.23
C GLU A 88 -16.74 -1.18 17.78
N ILE A 89 -15.96 -1.72 18.71
CA ILE A 89 -14.85 -2.61 18.39
C ILE A 89 -15.46 -3.94 17.97
N TRP A 90 -15.29 -4.31 16.69
CA TRP A 90 -15.82 -5.55 16.16
C TRP A 90 -14.85 -6.71 16.29
N ALA A 91 -13.55 -6.48 15.99
CA ALA A 91 -12.48 -7.47 16.18
C ALA A 91 -11.15 -6.76 16.45
N THR A 92 -10.22 -7.45 17.14
CA THR A 92 -8.86 -6.97 17.45
C THR A 92 -7.85 -8.10 17.27
N GLY A 93 -6.57 -7.83 17.56
CA GLY A 93 -5.54 -8.87 17.58
C GLY A 93 -4.91 -9.15 16.20
N MET A 94 -5.05 -8.22 15.26
CA MET A 94 -4.54 -8.36 13.90
C MET A 94 -3.58 -7.21 13.54
N PRO A 95 -2.37 -7.16 14.13
CA PRO A 95 -1.43 -6.07 13.89
C PRO A 95 -1.23 -5.77 12.40
N GLY A 96 -1.30 -4.51 12.02
CA GLY A 96 -1.17 -4.08 10.64
C GLY A 96 -2.38 -4.38 9.75
N ALA A 97 -3.59 -4.58 10.33
CA ALA A 97 -4.82 -4.89 9.59
C ALA A 97 -5.08 -3.89 8.46
N ARG A 98 -5.36 -4.43 7.26
CA ARG A 98 -5.65 -3.64 6.05
C ARG A 98 -6.94 -4.08 5.38
N ALA A 99 -6.88 -4.61 4.15
CA ALA A 99 -8.07 -5.04 3.44
C ALA A 99 -8.85 -6.07 4.25
N VAL A 100 -10.16 -5.92 4.28
CA VAL A 100 -11.10 -6.87 4.89
C VAL A 100 -12.07 -7.31 3.80
N VAL A 101 -12.23 -8.61 3.62
CA VAL A 101 -13.18 -9.18 2.68
C VAL A 101 -14.03 -10.25 3.37
N ARG A 102 -15.29 -10.38 2.95
CA ARG A 102 -16.19 -11.44 3.40
C ARG A 102 -16.25 -12.54 2.35
N GLY A 103 -15.96 -13.76 2.77
CA GLY A 103 -16.12 -14.94 1.95
C GLY A 103 -17.60 -15.36 1.81
N ASP A 104 -17.90 -16.15 0.80
CA ASP A 104 -19.21 -16.79 0.59
C ASP A 104 -19.56 -17.81 1.70
N ASN A 105 -18.55 -18.27 2.43
CA ASN A 105 -18.67 -19.10 3.63
C ASN A 105 -19.07 -18.34 4.91
N GLY A 106 -19.32 -17.03 4.80
CA GLY A 106 -19.67 -16.16 5.92
C GLY A 106 -18.51 -15.72 6.82
N LYS A 107 -17.30 -16.22 6.58
CA LYS A 107 -16.09 -15.80 7.30
C LYS A 107 -15.49 -14.53 6.68
N TYR A 108 -14.65 -13.84 7.44
CA TYR A 108 -13.95 -12.66 6.98
C TYR A 108 -12.46 -12.92 6.92
N TYR A 109 -11.79 -12.32 5.95
CA TYR A 109 -10.34 -12.43 5.78
C TYR A 109 -9.73 -11.04 5.82
N VAL A 110 -8.62 -10.91 6.59
CA VAL A 110 -7.95 -9.63 6.83
C VAL A 110 -6.50 -9.73 6.40
N GLY A 111 -6.15 -9.00 5.35
CA GLY A 111 -4.77 -8.81 4.94
C GLY A 111 -4.03 -7.85 5.87
N THR A 112 -2.70 -7.98 5.97
CA THR A 112 -1.91 -7.14 6.86
C THR A 112 -0.69 -6.53 6.17
N ARG A 113 -0.20 -5.43 6.75
CA ARG A 113 1.07 -4.82 6.41
C ARG A 113 2.06 -5.01 7.55
N GLY A 114 3.29 -5.42 7.21
CA GLY A 114 4.42 -5.49 8.14
C GLY A 114 4.55 -6.81 8.88
N ILE A 115 3.45 -7.45 9.33
CA ILE A 115 3.52 -8.71 10.08
C ILE A 115 3.52 -9.96 9.19
N GLY A 116 3.22 -9.82 7.89
CA GLY A 116 3.29 -10.93 6.93
C GLY A 116 2.17 -11.96 7.02
N ARG A 117 1.00 -11.62 7.56
CA ARG A 117 -0.09 -12.54 7.87
C ARG A 117 -1.38 -12.19 7.17
N VAL A 118 -2.21 -13.22 6.93
CA VAL A 118 -3.64 -13.07 6.68
C VAL A 118 -4.39 -13.77 7.78
N TYR A 119 -5.38 -13.08 8.35
CA TYR A 119 -6.25 -13.60 9.39
C TYR A 119 -7.61 -14.00 8.81
N GLU A 120 -8.18 -15.07 9.35
CA GLU A 120 -9.58 -15.43 9.18
C GLU A 120 -10.33 -15.06 10.46
N ILE A 121 -11.48 -14.43 10.32
CA ILE A 121 -12.39 -14.12 11.43
C ILE A 121 -13.66 -14.94 11.26
N THR A 122 -14.01 -15.71 12.27
CA THR A 122 -15.30 -16.35 12.39
C THR A 122 -16.19 -15.50 13.30
N ASP A 123 -17.29 -15.00 12.76
CA ASP A 123 -18.32 -14.30 13.54
C ASP A 123 -19.37 -15.31 14.02
N THR A 124 -19.45 -15.51 15.34
CA THR A 124 -20.42 -16.40 15.98
C THR A 124 -21.65 -15.64 16.49
N GLY A 125 -21.73 -14.32 16.23
CA GLY A 125 -22.70 -13.41 16.85
C GLY A 125 -22.30 -13.01 18.27
N ALA A 126 -21.91 -13.96 19.11
CA ALA A 126 -21.46 -13.69 20.49
C ALA A 126 -19.98 -13.25 20.56
N ALA A 127 -19.14 -13.77 19.68
CA ALA A 127 -17.70 -13.47 19.64
C ALA A 127 -17.16 -13.44 18.20
N ARG A 128 -16.04 -12.73 18.02
CA ARG A 128 -15.24 -12.73 16.79
C ARG A 128 -13.92 -13.41 17.10
N ILE A 129 -13.76 -14.60 16.51
CA ILE A 129 -12.60 -15.46 16.74
C ILE A 129 -11.70 -15.33 15.52
N ASN A 130 -10.50 -14.76 15.69
CA ASN A 130 -9.52 -14.68 14.63
C ASN A 130 -8.46 -15.79 14.75
N ARG A 131 -7.94 -16.21 13.61
CA ARG A 131 -6.79 -17.11 13.50
C ARG A 131 -5.94 -16.75 12.30
N VAL A 132 -4.65 -17.03 12.36
CA VAL A 132 -3.76 -16.91 11.21
C VAL A 132 -4.05 -18.05 10.22
N VAL A 133 -4.33 -17.71 8.97
CA VAL A 133 -4.55 -18.71 7.90
C VAL A 133 -3.45 -18.66 6.84
N VAL A 134 -2.71 -17.55 6.76
CA VAL A 134 -1.51 -17.40 5.91
C VAL A 134 -0.46 -16.67 6.72
N ASP A 135 0.80 -17.11 6.64
CA ASP A 135 1.94 -16.50 7.36
C ASP A 135 3.17 -16.40 6.47
N LYS A 136 4.12 -15.57 6.87
CA LYS A 136 5.43 -15.40 6.24
C LYS A 136 5.40 -14.87 4.81
N LEU A 137 4.40 -14.07 4.45
CA LEU A 137 4.36 -13.35 3.18
C LEU A 137 4.91 -11.92 3.33
N ASN A 138 5.44 -11.38 2.25
CA ASN A 138 5.91 -10.00 2.21
C ASN A 138 4.73 -9.03 2.08
N GLN A 139 4.21 -8.54 3.23
CA GLN A 139 3.14 -7.56 3.31
C GLN A 139 1.88 -7.95 2.50
N PRO A 140 1.17 -9.03 2.84
CA PRO A 140 -0.02 -9.50 2.15
C PRO A 140 -1.23 -8.60 2.46
N ALA A 141 -1.17 -7.35 2.02
CA ALA A 141 -2.18 -6.34 2.33
C ALA A 141 -3.46 -6.51 1.50
N GLY A 142 -3.33 -7.04 0.28
CA GLY A 142 -4.44 -7.27 -0.64
C GLY A 142 -5.05 -8.66 -0.45
N VAL A 143 -6.31 -8.69 -0.08
CA VAL A 143 -7.12 -9.91 -0.03
C VAL A 143 -8.43 -9.68 -0.75
N GLU A 144 -8.89 -10.70 -1.49
CA GLU A 144 -10.19 -10.69 -2.15
C GLU A 144 -10.74 -12.11 -2.20
N PHE A 145 -12.06 -12.25 -2.22
CA PHE A 145 -12.72 -13.55 -2.20
C PHE A 145 -13.70 -13.67 -3.36
N GLN A 146 -13.55 -14.72 -4.16
CA GLN A 146 -14.47 -14.99 -5.26
C GLN A 146 -14.62 -16.51 -5.49
N ASN A 147 -15.86 -16.97 -5.66
CA ASN A 147 -16.19 -18.35 -6.04
C ASN A 147 -15.51 -19.41 -5.15
N GLY A 148 -15.58 -19.25 -3.83
CA GLY A 148 -14.98 -20.19 -2.88
C GLY A 148 -13.46 -20.06 -2.69
N SER A 149 -12.81 -19.14 -3.39
CA SER A 149 -11.37 -18.96 -3.36
C SER A 149 -10.95 -17.62 -2.76
N LEU A 150 -9.95 -17.65 -1.87
CA LEU A 150 -9.29 -16.47 -1.35
C LEU A 150 -8.05 -16.15 -2.20
N TYR A 151 -8.03 -14.95 -2.76
CA TYR A 151 -6.87 -14.38 -3.43
C TYR A 151 -6.08 -13.53 -2.44
N VAL A 152 -4.78 -13.78 -2.34
CA VAL A 152 -3.86 -13.03 -1.49
C VAL A 152 -2.77 -12.44 -2.34
N MET A 153 -2.63 -11.11 -2.32
CA MET A 153 -1.60 -10.41 -3.03
C MET A 153 -0.65 -9.72 -2.05
N ALA A 154 0.54 -10.28 -1.97
CA ALA A 154 1.71 -9.71 -1.33
C ALA A 154 2.46 -8.78 -2.30
N ILE A 155 3.55 -8.16 -1.87
CA ILE A 155 4.37 -7.33 -2.76
C ILE A 155 4.96 -8.18 -3.91
N ASP A 156 5.45 -9.36 -3.59
CA ASP A 156 6.24 -10.25 -4.44
C ASP A 156 5.53 -11.55 -4.82
N LYS A 157 4.28 -11.76 -4.35
CA LYS A 157 3.52 -13.00 -4.60
C LYS A 157 2.05 -12.76 -4.83
N VAL A 158 1.46 -13.61 -5.67
CA VAL A 158 0.01 -13.74 -5.83
C VAL A 158 -0.34 -15.20 -5.59
N LEU A 159 -1.13 -15.45 -4.56
CA LEU A 159 -1.55 -16.79 -4.13
C LEU A 159 -3.06 -16.91 -4.15
N ARG A 160 -3.57 -18.06 -4.60
CA ARG A 160 -4.99 -18.40 -4.52
C ARG A 160 -5.18 -19.64 -3.65
N TYR A 161 -6.06 -19.53 -2.68
CA TYR A 161 -6.42 -20.61 -1.75
C TYR A 161 -7.83 -21.10 -2.08
N ASP A 162 -7.93 -22.20 -2.81
CA ASP A 162 -9.21 -22.79 -3.19
C ASP A 162 -9.86 -23.49 -1.99
N ARG A 163 -11.14 -23.20 -1.74
CA ARG A 163 -11.90 -23.78 -0.64
C ARG A 163 -11.29 -23.59 0.77
N ILE A 164 -10.61 -22.47 1.01
CA ILE A 164 -9.97 -22.16 2.32
C ILE A 164 -10.98 -22.18 3.47
N GLY A 165 -12.23 -21.86 3.22
CA GLY A 165 -13.29 -21.86 4.23
C GLY A 165 -13.65 -23.24 4.76
N THR A 166 -13.48 -24.29 3.95
CA THR A 166 -13.77 -25.69 4.32
C THR A 166 -12.49 -26.47 4.63
N ASN A 167 -11.38 -26.07 4.04
CA ASN A 167 -10.07 -26.69 4.30
C ASN A 167 -9.00 -25.60 4.54
N PRO A 168 -8.81 -25.14 5.78
CA PRO A 168 -7.85 -24.08 6.10
C PRO A 168 -6.38 -24.50 5.92
N ALA A 169 -6.10 -25.79 5.74
CA ALA A 169 -4.77 -26.31 5.47
C ALA A 169 -4.50 -26.49 3.96
N VAL A 170 -5.36 -25.97 3.09
CA VAL A 170 -5.19 -26.09 1.64
C VAL A 170 -3.90 -25.41 1.19
N ALA A 171 -3.11 -26.11 0.37
CA ALA A 171 -1.95 -25.50 -0.27
C ALA A 171 -2.40 -24.46 -1.30
N PRO A 172 -1.74 -23.30 -1.37
CA PRO A 172 -2.07 -22.28 -2.36
C PRO A 172 -1.66 -22.70 -3.76
N VAL A 173 -2.40 -22.20 -4.75
CA VAL A 173 -1.95 -22.12 -6.14
C VAL A 173 -1.10 -20.85 -6.26
N ASP A 174 0.19 -20.99 -6.62
CA ASP A 174 1.05 -19.84 -6.90
C ASP A 174 0.77 -19.30 -8.31
N MET A 175 0.26 -18.08 -8.38
CA MET A 175 -0.11 -17.39 -9.61
C MET A 175 0.86 -16.27 -9.98
N THR A 176 1.95 -16.09 -9.23
CA THR A 176 2.88 -14.95 -9.33
C THR A 176 3.38 -14.72 -10.75
N ALA A 177 3.77 -15.78 -11.46
CA ALA A 177 4.30 -15.69 -12.82
C ALA A 177 3.28 -15.09 -13.82
N ALA A 178 1.99 -15.40 -13.65
CA ALA A 178 0.92 -14.89 -14.53
C ALA A 178 0.70 -13.37 -14.36
N PHE A 179 0.91 -12.84 -13.16
CA PHE A 179 0.69 -11.42 -12.86
C PHE A 179 1.86 -10.51 -13.22
N LYS A 180 3.06 -11.05 -13.48
CA LYS A 180 4.26 -10.28 -13.86
C LYS A 180 4.48 -9.08 -12.94
N LEU A 181 4.61 -9.35 -11.62
CA LEU A 181 4.80 -8.32 -10.61
C LEU A 181 6.11 -7.58 -10.83
N PRO A 182 6.13 -6.23 -10.81
CA PRO A 182 7.38 -5.48 -10.81
C PRO A 182 8.19 -5.76 -9.53
N PRO A 183 9.54 -5.75 -9.60
CA PRO A 183 10.39 -6.13 -8.48
C PRO A 183 10.46 -5.10 -7.36
N GLU A 184 10.12 -3.83 -7.62
CA GLU A 184 10.24 -2.76 -6.63
C GLU A 184 9.16 -2.87 -5.55
N GLN A 185 9.55 -2.64 -4.30
CA GLN A 185 8.67 -2.76 -3.13
C GLN A 185 7.98 -1.46 -2.75
N HIS A 186 8.55 -0.30 -3.12
CA HIS A 186 7.97 1.01 -2.80
C HIS A 186 6.64 1.21 -3.55
N HIS A 187 5.61 1.69 -2.86
CA HIS A 187 4.22 1.83 -3.35
C HIS A 187 3.61 0.54 -3.93
N ASN A 188 4.11 -0.61 -3.55
CA ASN A 188 3.65 -1.89 -4.06
C ASN A 188 2.72 -2.64 -3.11
N TRP A 189 2.20 -1.97 -2.07
CA TRP A 189 1.15 -2.52 -1.20
C TRP A 189 -0.15 -2.59 -1.99
N LYS A 190 -0.58 -3.80 -2.30
CA LYS A 190 -1.74 -4.01 -3.16
C LYS A 190 -3.05 -3.86 -2.38
N TYR A 191 -4.01 -3.22 -3.00
CA TYR A 191 -5.42 -3.42 -2.75
C TYR A 191 -5.99 -4.06 -4.01
N ILE A 192 -6.70 -5.17 -3.88
CA ILE A 192 -7.23 -5.91 -5.02
C ILE A 192 -8.74 -6.07 -4.85
N ARG A 193 -9.47 -6.08 -5.96
CA ARG A 193 -10.90 -6.32 -5.97
C ARG A 193 -11.36 -6.83 -7.33
N PHE A 194 -12.30 -7.76 -7.33
CA PHE A 194 -13.00 -8.13 -8.55
C PHE A 194 -13.99 -7.04 -8.95
N GLY A 195 -13.95 -6.67 -10.22
CA GLY A 195 -14.88 -5.72 -10.81
C GLY A 195 -16.20 -6.34 -11.22
N PRO A 196 -17.18 -5.51 -11.61
CA PRO A 196 -18.46 -5.98 -12.12
C PRO A 196 -18.35 -6.80 -13.42
N ASP A 197 -17.21 -6.74 -14.08
CA ASP A 197 -16.84 -7.54 -15.25
C ASP A 197 -16.21 -8.90 -14.90
N GLY A 198 -16.11 -9.23 -13.62
CA GLY A 198 -15.49 -10.46 -13.11
C GLY A 198 -13.96 -10.50 -13.21
N LYS A 199 -13.31 -9.42 -13.62
CA LYS A 199 -11.85 -9.32 -13.68
C LYS A 199 -11.26 -8.79 -12.37
N LEU A 200 -10.04 -9.20 -12.05
CA LEU A 200 -9.29 -8.74 -10.87
C LEU A 200 -8.53 -7.44 -11.19
N TYR A 201 -8.86 -6.38 -10.47
CA TYR A 201 -8.22 -5.06 -10.60
C TYR A 201 -7.07 -4.94 -9.61
N VAL A 202 -5.90 -4.47 -10.10
CA VAL A 202 -4.65 -4.41 -9.35
C VAL A 202 -3.92 -3.10 -9.66
N PRO A 203 -3.65 -2.24 -8.67
CA PRO A 203 -2.80 -1.08 -8.85
C PRO A 203 -1.32 -1.44 -8.71
N PHE A 204 -0.49 -0.77 -9.49
CA PHE A 204 0.97 -0.83 -9.46
C PHE A 204 1.52 0.58 -9.26
N GLY A 205 1.93 0.91 -8.05
CA GLY A 205 2.43 2.23 -7.71
C GLY A 205 3.80 2.53 -8.31
N ALA A 206 4.22 3.80 -8.24
CA ALA A 206 5.54 4.22 -8.67
C ALA A 206 6.65 3.64 -7.76
N PRO A 207 7.83 3.30 -8.30
CA PRO A 207 8.93 2.70 -7.53
C PRO A 207 9.66 3.71 -6.63
N CYS A 208 9.21 4.96 -6.61
CA CYS A 208 9.91 6.11 -6.02
C CYS A 208 8.92 7.11 -5.43
N ASN A 209 9.41 8.06 -4.64
CA ASN A 209 8.62 9.24 -4.31
C ASN A 209 8.35 10.08 -5.56
N ILE A 210 9.42 10.39 -6.31
CA ILE A 210 9.39 11.10 -7.57
C ILE A 210 10.53 10.62 -8.48
N CYS A 211 10.23 10.15 -9.68
CA CYS A 211 11.17 9.76 -10.71
C CYS A 211 10.45 9.53 -12.04
N GLU A 212 11.17 9.59 -13.11
CA GLU A 212 10.75 8.95 -14.37
C GLU A 212 10.89 7.44 -14.18
N GLN A 213 9.78 6.73 -14.28
CA GLN A 213 9.72 5.30 -13.99
C GLN A 213 9.52 4.47 -15.27
N PRO A 214 9.95 3.19 -15.27
CA PRO A 214 9.59 2.25 -16.34
C PRO A 214 8.07 2.11 -16.51
N ALA A 215 7.67 1.74 -17.72
CA ALA A 215 6.26 1.74 -18.13
C ALA A 215 5.35 0.82 -17.31
N GLU A 216 5.92 -0.19 -16.64
CA GLU A 216 5.17 -1.14 -15.81
C GLU A 216 4.73 -0.60 -14.45
N TYR A 217 5.15 0.62 -14.08
CA TYR A 217 4.79 1.29 -12.83
C TYR A 217 3.76 2.40 -13.04
N ALA A 218 3.25 2.94 -11.96
CA ALA A 218 2.27 4.02 -11.92
C ALA A 218 1.03 3.72 -12.78
N GLN A 219 0.47 2.50 -12.65
CA GLN A 219 -0.63 1.98 -13.45
C GLN A 219 -1.74 1.39 -12.58
N ILE A 220 -2.94 1.34 -13.14
CA ILE A 220 -3.99 0.40 -12.72
C ILE A 220 -4.18 -0.61 -13.84
N ARG A 221 -4.15 -1.89 -13.48
CA ARG A 221 -4.35 -3.01 -14.41
C ARG A 221 -5.52 -3.87 -13.99
N ARG A 222 -6.09 -4.62 -14.94
CA ARG A 222 -7.02 -5.72 -14.66
C ARG A 222 -6.58 -6.99 -15.35
N TYR A 223 -6.99 -8.12 -14.77
CA TYR A 223 -6.64 -9.47 -15.20
C TYR A 223 -7.86 -10.36 -15.14
N ASN A 224 -7.89 -11.43 -15.91
CA ASN A 224 -8.77 -12.55 -15.61
C ASN A 224 -8.42 -13.15 -14.24
N ALA A 225 -9.34 -13.89 -13.64
CA ALA A 225 -9.14 -14.50 -12.32
C ALA A 225 -7.92 -15.44 -12.24
N ASP A 226 -7.47 -15.99 -13.36
CA ASP A 226 -6.28 -16.84 -13.49
C ASP A 226 -4.98 -16.05 -13.75
N GLY A 227 -5.02 -14.73 -13.80
CA GLY A 227 -3.89 -13.85 -14.08
C GLY A 227 -3.60 -13.62 -15.57
N SER A 228 -4.33 -14.26 -16.46
CA SER A 228 -4.24 -14.02 -17.91
C SER A 228 -4.96 -12.73 -18.34
N GLY A 229 -4.84 -12.35 -19.60
CA GLY A 229 -5.61 -11.25 -20.20
C GLY A 229 -5.34 -9.89 -19.54
N MET A 230 -4.08 -9.60 -19.22
CA MET A 230 -3.67 -8.33 -18.61
C MET A 230 -3.99 -7.15 -19.52
N GLU A 231 -4.67 -6.15 -18.96
CA GLU A 231 -4.99 -4.88 -19.60
C GLU A 231 -4.56 -3.72 -18.71
N VAL A 232 -3.92 -2.70 -19.29
CA VAL A 232 -3.60 -1.44 -18.60
C VAL A 232 -4.76 -0.48 -18.77
N LEU A 233 -5.35 -0.08 -17.64
CA LEU A 233 -6.55 0.76 -17.61
C LEU A 233 -6.24 2.24 -17.39
N ALA A 234 -5.15 2.55 -16.68
CA ALA A 234 -4.75 3.92 -16.35
C ALA A 234 -3.24 4.02 -16.20
N HIS A 235 -2.70 5.18 -16.56
CA HIS A 235 -1.29 5.55 -16.42
C HIS A 235 -1.13 6.79 -15.55
N GLY A 236 0.11 7.05 -15.09
CA GLY A 236 0.41 8.25 -14.30
C GLY A 236 -0.28 8.26 -12.93
N VAL A 237 -0.58 7.09 -12.38
CA VAL A 237 -1.19 6.90 -11.06
C VAL A 237 -0.09 6.57 -10.06
N ARG A 238 0.37 7.58 -9.29
CA ARG A 238 1.54 7.43 -8.42
C ARG A 238 1.39 6.33 -7.38
N ASN A 239 0.30 6.33 -6.63
CA ASN A 239 0.05 5.32 -5.59
C ASN A 239 -1.42 5.22 -5.26
N THR A 240 -2.09 4.23 -5.83
CA THR A 240 -3.46 3.86 -5.51
C THR A 240 -3.44 2.65 -4.59
N VAL A 241 -4.07 2.78 -3.44
CA VAL A 241 -4.21 1.70 -2.45
C VAL A 241 -5.67 1.52 -1.99
N GLY A 242 -6.62 2.09 -2.72
CA GLY A 242 -8.05 1.92 -2.46
C GLY A 242 -8.90 2.38 -3.62
N PHE A 243 -9.87 1.57 -3.98
CA PHE A 243 -10.82 1.87 -5.04
C PHE A 243 -12.12 1.10 -4.84
N ASP A 244 -13.17 1.56 -5.50
CA ASP A 244 -14.45 0.87 -5.59
C ASP A 244 -15.13 1.17 -6.93
N PHE A 245 -16.18 0.44 -7.24
CA PHE A 245 -16.97 0.62 -8.44
C PHE A 245 -18.26 1.38 -8.13
N HIS A 246 -18.51 2.44 -8.89
CA HIS A 246 -19.75 3.21 -8.73
C HIS A 246 -20.97 2.28 -8.94
N PRO A 247 -21.92 2.25 -7.99
CA PRO A 247 -22.98 1.24 -7.98
C PRO A 247 -23.90 1.29 -9.21
N VAL A 248 -24.03 2.47 -9.83
CA VAL A 248 -24.89 2.69 -11.01
C VAL A 248 -24.10 2.65 -12.30
N THR A 249 -23.06 3.51 -12.45
CA THR A 249 -22.29 3.66 -13.70
C THR A 249 -21.27 2.56 -13.93
N LYS A 250 -20.91 1.80 -12.87
CA LYS A 250 -19.85 0.78 -12.87
C LYS A 250 -18.44 1.31 -13.12
N GLU A 251 -18.26 2.61 -13.19
CA GLU A 251 -16.96 3.25 -13.29
C GLU A 251 -16.08 2.93 -12.08
N LEU A 252 -14.79 2.75 -12.31
CA LEU A 252 -13.80 2.60 -11.25
C LEU A 252 -13.52 3.97 -10.62
N TRP A 253 -13.69 4.09 -9.29
CA TRP A 253 -13.32 5.26 -8.50
C TRP A 253 -12.17 4.90 -7.57
N PHE A 254 -11.09 5.67 -7.59
CA PHE A 254 -9.87 5.33 -6.87
C PHE A 254 -9.20 6.54 -6.24
N THR A 255 -8.56 6.31 -5.09
CA THR A 255 -7.70 7.30 -4.43
C THR A 255 -6.30 7.28 -5.04
N ASN A 256 -5.61 8.42 -5.07
CA ASN A 256 -4.23 8.51 -5.52
C ASN A 256 -3.45 9.46 -4.60
N HIS A 257 -2.35 8.97 -4.04
CA HIS A 257 -1.51 9.77 -3.16
C HIS A 257 -0.61 10.71 -3.95
N GLY A 258 -0.59 11.99 -3.57
CA GLY A 258 0.36 12.97 -4.03
C GLY A 258 1.81 12.63 -3.65
N ARG A 259 2.80 13.25 -4.32
CA ARG A 259 4.22 13.08 -3.95
C ARG A 259 4.52 13.77 -2.62
N ASP A 260 5.55 13.27 -1.94
CA ASP A 260 6.06 13.89 -0.72
C ASP A 260 7.01 15.07 -1.05
N TRP A 261 7.20 15.97 -0.09
CA TRP A 261 8.22 17.03 -0.11
C TRP A 261 7.99 18.19 -1.09
N MET A 262 6.74 18.47 -1.48
CA MET A 262 6.38 19.71 -2.19
C MET A 262 5.84 20.81 -1.26
N GLY A 263 6.01 20.66 0.05
CA GLY A 263 5.47 21.56 1.09
C GLY A 263 4.28 20.94 1.81
N ASP A 264 3.83 21.62 2.86
CA ASP A 264 2.76 21.11 3.76
C ASP A 264 1.41 20.99 3.05
N ASP A 265 1.09 21.89 2.13
CA ASP A 265 -0.22 22.00 1.52
C ASP A 265 -0.27 21.52 0.05
N SER A 266 0.81 20.94 -0.46
CA SER A 266 0.91 20.54 -1.87
C SER A 266 1.77 19.29 -2.07
N PRO A 267 1.39 18.43 -3.03
CA PRO A 267 0.09 18.37 -3.68
C PRO A 267 -0.94 17.67 -2.79
N PRO A 268 -2.25 17.88 -3.02
CA PRO A 268 -3.26 17.09 -2.35
C PRO A 268 -3.25 15.63 -2.86
N ASP A 269 -3.66 14.71 -2.01
CA ASP A 269 -4.19 13.43 -2.46
C ASP A 269 -5.48 13.66 -3.25
N THR A 270 -5.82 12.76 -4.15
CA THR A 270 -6.97 12.94 -5.03
C THR A 270 -7.88 11.73 -5.05
N LEU A 271 -9.17 11.98 -5.27
CA LEU A 271 -10.15 11.01 -5.69
C LEU A 271 -10.32 11.15 -7.20
N ASN A 272 -10.21 10.04 -7.91
CA ASN A 272 -10.26 9.99 -9.36
C ASN A 272 -11.32 9.00 -9.81
N ARG A 273 -11.77 9.12 -11.06
CA ARG A 273 -12.63 8.13 -11.71
C ARG A 273 -12.07 7.72 -13.07
N LEU A 274 -12.34 6.50 -13.45
CA LEU A 274 -12.04 5.93 -14.75
C LEU A 274 -13.34 5.45 -15.39
N ALA A 275 -13.74 6.09 -16.47
CA ALA A 275 -14.91 5.69 -17.23
C ALA A 275 -14.74 4.29 -17.83
N THR A 276 -15.82 3.52 -17.93
CA THR A 276 -15.80 2.11 -18.36
C THR A 276 -15.25 1.89 -19.77
N ASN A 277 -15.32 2.90 -20.62
CA ASN A 277 -14.87 2.89 -22.02
C ASN A 277 -13.68 3.81 -22.30
N ALA A 278 -13.01 4.31 -21.26
CA ALA A 278 -11.86 5.19 -21.44
C ALA A 278 -10.66 4.43 -22.03
N ALA A 279 -9.96 5.07 -22.96
CA ALA A 279 -8.77 4.54 -23.61
C ALA A 279 -7.52 4.82 -22.75
N SER A 280 -7.39 4.15 -21.60
CA SER A 280 -6.24 4.20 -20.69
C SER A 280 -5.72 5.62 -20.40
N PRO A 281 -6.51 6.47 -19.72
CA PRO A 281 -6.17 7.87 -19.47
C PRO A 281 -4.94 8.02 -18.58
N ASN A 282 -4.29 9.20 -18.68
CA ASN A 282 -3.13 9.59 -17.90
C ASN A 282 -3.55 10.51 -16.73
N TYR A 283 -3.12 10.17 -15.51
CA TYR A 283 -3.39 10.94 -14.29
C TYR A 283 -2.19 11.80 -13.82
N GLY A 284 -1.14 11.92 -14.64
CA GLY A 284 -0.14 12.99 -14.60
C GLY A 284 1.21 12.63 -14.03
N PHE A 285 1.33 11.67 -13.10
CA PHE A 285 2.63 11.33 -12.50
C PHE A 285 3.62 10.80 -13.57
N PRO A 286 4.90 11.26 -13.57
CA PRO A 286 5.55 12.07 -12.54
C PRO A 286 5.49 13.60 -12.78
N TYR A 287 5.02 14.07 -13.91
CA TYR A 287 5.20 15.44 -14.38
C TYR A 287 4.13 16.42 -13.88
N CYS A 288 2.93 15.91 -13.58
CA CYS A 288 1.78 16.70 -13.16
C CYS A 288 1.09 16.05 -11.96
N HIS A 289 0.76 16.85 -10.96
CA HIS A 289 0.08 16.40 -9.74
C HIS A 289 -1.31 17.04 -9.63
N ALA A 290 -2.27 16.29 -9.12
CA ALA A 290 -3.65 16.73 -8.93
C ALA A 290 -4.27 17.43 -10.17
N GLY A 291 -3.83 17.01 -11.37
CA GLY A 291 -4.33 17.50 -12.65
C GLY A 291 -3.81 18.87 -13.12
N THR A 292 -3.19 19.66 -12.24
CA THR A 292 -2.84 21.07 -12.55
C THR A 292 -1.46 21.51 -12.08
N LEU A 293 -0.82 20.79 -11.16
CA LEU A 293 0.43 21.20 -10.53
C LEU A 293 1.62 20.56 -11.25
N ALA A 294 2.46 21.36 -11.90
CA ALA A 294 3.71 20.89 -12.49
C ALA A 294 4.69 20.42 -11.41
N ASP A 295 5.41 19.32 -11.66
CA ASP A 295 6.47 18.88 -10.76
C ASP A 295 7.64 19.87 -10.77
N PRO A 296 8.17 20.29 -9.60
CA PRO A 296 9.29 21.22 -9.53
C PRO A 296 10.64 20.61 -9.94
N ASP A 297 10.81 19.30 -9.80
CA ASP A 297 12.11 18.62 -9.97
C ASP A 297 12.20 17.94 -11.34
N ILE A 298 11.11 17.40 -11.88
CA ILE A 298 11.07 16.74 -13.19
C ILE A 298 10.41 17.63 -14.22
N LYS A 299 11.21 18.18 -15.12
CA LYS A 299 10.75 19.17 -16.10
C LYS A 299 10.17 18.51 -17.35
N LYS A 300 9.03 19.03 -17.78
CA LYS A 300 8.38 18.68 -19.05
C LYS A 300 7.65 19.91 -19.60
N THR A 301 7.68 20.08 -20.91
CA THR A 301 6.88 21.13 -21.57
C THR A 301 5.39 20.79 -21.46
N ASN A 302 4.58 21.73 -20.99
CA ASN A 302 3.14 21.57 -20.77
C ASN A 302 2.78 20.28 -19.98
N PRO A 303 3.33 20.08 -18.77
CA PRO A 303 3.30 18.80 -18.07
C PRO A 303 1.88 18.31 -17.73
N CYS A 304 0.92 19.22 -17.61
CA CYS A 304 -0.46 18.91 -17.28
C CYS A 304 -1.41 18.85 -18.50
N SER A 305 -0.87 19.03 -19.70
CA SER A 305 -1.70 18.92 -20.92
C SER A 305 -2.20 17.50 -21.13
N GLY A 306 -3.51 17.33 -21.33
CA GLY A 306 -4.15 16.01 -21.53
C GLY A 306 -4.22 15.15 -20.27
N VAL A 307 -3.88 15.67 -19.09
CA VAL A 307 -4.02 14.95 -17.81
C VAL A 307 -5.48 14.92 -17.39
N THR A 308 -5.94 13.74 -17.01
CA THR A 308 -7.31 13.55 -16.47
C THR A 308 -7.45 14.25 -15.14
N GLN A 309 -8.48 15.09 -15.02
CA GLN A 309 -8.74 15.85 -13.79
C GLN A 309 -9.32 14.96 -12.69
N PRO A 310 -8.90 15.15 -11.43
CA PRO A 310 -9.50 14.46 -10.30
C PRO A 310 -10.95 14.90 -10.08
N VAL A 311 -11.74 14.02 -9.48
CA VAL A 311 -13.11 14.31 -9.05
C VAL A 311 -13.13 15.24 -7.83
N ALA A 312 -12.22 15.00 -6.88
CA ALA A 312 -12.10 15.79 -5.66
C ALA A 312 -10.68 15.74 -5.08
N SER A 313 -10.34 16.79 -4.34
CA SER A 313 -9.20 16.79 -3.43
C SER A 313 -9.53 16.01 -2.16
N MET A 314 -8.59 15.17 -1.71
CA MET A 314 -8.67 14.45 -0.43
C MET A 314 -7.83 15.10 0.67
N GLY A 315 -7.34 16.30 0.42
CA GLY A 315 -6.43 17.04 1.31
C GLY A 315 -4.96 16.69 1.09
N PRO A 316 -4.04 17.62 1.45
CA PRO A 316 -2.61 17.40 1.26
C PRO A 316 -2.11 16.31 2.23
N HIS A 317 -1.36 15.37 1.67
CA HIS A 317 -0.68 14.29 2.40
C HIS A 317 -1.59 13.46 3.32
N ALA A 318 -2.92 13.52 3.14
CA ALA A 318 -3.88 12.87 4.03
C ALA A 318 -3.79 11.35 4.04
N SER A 319 -3.05 10.76 3.09
CA SER A 319 -2.95 9.32 2.88
C SER A 319 -4.33 8.70 2.64
N ALA A 320 -5.00 9.17 1.57
CA ALA A 320 -6.32 8.69 1.17
C ALA A 320 -6.25 7.21 0.73
N MET A 321 -6.82 6.32 1.54
CA MET A 321 -6.70 4.87 1.41
C MET A 321 -7.95 4.26 0.78
N GLY A 322 -8.64 3.39 1.51
CA GLY A 322 -9.83 2.68 1.05
C GLY A 322 -10.96 3.62 0.65
N ALA A 323 -11.57 3.32 -0.48
CA ALA A 323 -12.78 3.95 -0.97
C ALA A 323 -13.90 2.90 -1.03
N HIS A 324 -15.11 3.24 -0.58
CA HIS A 324 -16.24 2.31 -0.57
C HIS A 324 -17.57 3.02 -0.79
N PHE A 325 -18.30 2.64 -1.83
CA PHE A 325 -19.66 3.12 -2.08
C PHE A 325 -20.66 2.42 -1.18
N TYR A 326 -21.43 3.19 -0.42
CA TYR A 326 -22.45 2.63 0.44
C TYR A 326 -23.71 2.28 -0.35
N THR A 327 -24.06 1.00 -0.37
CA THR A 327 -25.25 0.49 -1.04
C THR A 327 -26.25 -0.16 -0.06
N GLY A 328 -25.95 -0.13 1.23
CA GLY A 328 -26.78 -0.68 2.30
C GLY A 328 -28.08 0.09 2.54
N ASN A 329 -28.90 -0.43 3.45
CA ASN A 329 -30.17 0.17 3.83
C ASN A 329 -30.23 0.52 5.34
N MET A 330 -29.15 0.30 6.09
CA MET A 330 -29.08 0.64 7.52
C MET A 330 -28.95 2.15 7.73
N PHE A 331 -28.11 2.83 6.93
CA PHE A 331 -27.90 4.26 7.05
C PHE A 331 -29.05 5.04 6.41
N PRO A 332 -29.28 6.30 6.82
CA PRO A 332 -30.26 7.17 6.18
C PRO A 332 -30.11 7.28 4.66
N ALA A 333 -31.19 7.66 3.99
CA ALA A 333 -31.25 7.67 2.53
C ALA A 333 -30.20 8.57 1.87
N GLU A 334 -29.80 9.65 2.53
CA GLU A 334 -28.77 10.58 2.04
C GLU A 334 -27.35 9.97 1.97
N TYR A 335 -27.14 8.81 2.59
CA TYR A 335 -25.88 8.06 2.51
C TYR A 335 -25.87 7.05 1.35
N LYS A 336 -27.02 6.80 0.73
CA LYS A 336 -27.12 5.85 -0.37
C LYS A 336 -26.29 6.32 -1.56
N ASN A 337 -25.43 5.44 -2.08
CA ASN A 337 -24.46 5.71 -3.15
C ASN A 337 -23.42 6.80 -2.83
N ALA A 338 -23.34 7.28 -1.59
CA ALA A 338 -22.21 8.10 -1.16
C ALA A 338 -20.94 7.25 -1.10
N LEU A 339 -19.80 7.86 -1.45
CA LEU A 339 -18.49 7.22 -1.34
C LEU A 339 -17.84 7.61 -0.01
N PHE A 340 -17.49 6.62 0.81
CA PHE A 340 -16.67 6.82 1.99
C PHE A 340 -15.19 6.63 1.63
N VAL A 341 -14.32 7.52 2.11
CA VAL A 341 -12.87 7.43 1.93
C VAL A 341 -12.18 7.50 3.28
N ALA A 342 -11.44 6.45 3.63
CA ALA A 342 -10.58 6.45 4.80
C ALA A 342 -9.29 7.22 4.49
N ARG A 343 -8.94 8.22 5.33
CA ARG A 343 -7.70 8.97 5.24
C ARG A 343 -6.81 8.58 6.43
N LYS A 344 -5.79 7.78 6.13
CA LYS A 344 -4.94 7.17 7.16
C LYS A 344 -4.13 8.18 7.98
N GLY A 345 -3.89 9.34 7.42
CA GLY A 345 -3.20 10.44 8.06
C GLY A 345 -1.76 10.63 7.60
N SER A 346 -1.37 11.90 7.56
CA SER A 346 -0.08 12.40 7.06
C SER A 346 1.09 12.01 7.97
N TRP A 347 2.27 11.93 7.36
CA TRP A 347 3.55 11.86 8.06
C TRP A 347 4.51 13.00 7.63
N ASN A 348 4.36 13.53 6.41
CA ASN A 348 5.22 14.56 5.84
C ASN A 348 4.56 15.96 5.80
N ARG A 349 3.78 16.25 6.82
CA ARG A 349 3.12 17.55 7.01
C ARG A 349 3.30 18.00 8.46
N THR A 350 3.66 19.26 8.66
CA THR A 350 3.91 19.86 9.98
C THR A 350 2.65 19.82 10.84
N GLN A 351 1.54 20.33 10.30
CA GLN A 351 0.22 20.15 10.90
C GLN A 351 -0.44 18.94 10.25
N LYS A 352 -0.62 17.84 11.01
CA LYS A 352 -1.16 16.60 10.49
C LYS A 352 -2.54 16.78 9.85
N SER A 353 -2.81 16.02 8.80
CA SER A 353 -4.10 15.96 8.10
C SER A 353 -4.56 14.52 7.91
N GLY A 354 -5.84 14.31 7.66
CA GLY A 354 -6.44 12.98 7.63
C GLY A 354 -6.69 12.43 9.04
N TYR A 355 -6.42 11.14 9.28
CA TYR A 355 -6.79 10.43 10.52
C TYR A 355 -8.30 10.42 10.74
N ASP A 356 -9.04 10.18 9.68
CA ASP A 356 -10.50 10.25 9.66
C ASP A 356 -11.11 9.43 8.51
N VAL A 357 -12.41 9.41 8.45
CA VAL A 357 -13.16 8.97 7.27
C VAL A 357 -13.99 10.14 6.79
N VAL A 358 -13.90 10.43 5.50
CA VAL A 358 -14.75 11.42 4.84
C VAL A 358 -15.79 10.75 3.97
N MET A 359 -16.91 11.45 3.79
CA MET A 359 -17.94 11.07 2.85
C MET A 359 -17.90 12.01 1.65
N VAL A 360 -17.95 11.45 0.45
CA VAL A 360 -18.03 12.19 -0.80
C VAL A 360 -19.40 11.96 -1.43
N ARG A 361 -20.11 13.05 -1.68
CA ARG A 361 -21.35 13.06 -2.46
C ARG A 361 -21.10 13.72 -3.79
N THR A 362 -21.73 13.22 -4.82
CA THR A 362 -21.68 13.78 -6.17
C THR A 362 -23.06 13.80 -6.78
N ASN A 363 -23.21 14.55 -7.86
CA ASN A 363 -24.33 14.35 -8.77
C ASN A 363 -24.29 12.95 -9.39
N SER A 364 -25.35 12.53 -10.03
CA SER A 364 -25.44 11.22 -10.70
C SER A 364 -24.38 11.01 -11.80
N ASP A 365 -23.88 12.10 -12.38
CA ASP A 365 -22.82 12.10 -13.40
C ASP A 365 -21.40 12.16 -12.78
N GLY A 366 -21.29 12.16 -11.44
CA GLY A 366 -20.01 12.27 -10.70
C GLY A 366 -19.46 13.69 -10.58
N SER A 367 -20.19 14.70 -11.03
CA SER A 367 -19.82 16.12 -10.86
C SER A 367 -20.17 16.66 -9.48
N ALA A 368 -19.74 17.90 -9.19
CA ALA A 368 -20.06 18.65 -7.97
C ALA A 368 -19.75 17.89 -6.67
N ALA A 369 -18.59 17.23 -6.62
CA ALA A 369 -18.18 16.46 -5.45
C ALA A 369 -18.09 17.34 -4.20
N GLN A 370 -18.79 16.91 -3.16
CA GLN A 370 -18.75 17.50 -1.83
C GLN A 370 -18.08 16.51 -0.87
N VAL A 371 -16.99 16.93 -0.24
CA VAL A 371 -16.23 16.12 0.72
C VAL A 371 -16.55 16.63 2.13
N THR A 372 -17.13 15.78 2.96
CA THR A 372 -17.54 16.12 4.34
C THR A 372 -16.96 15.11 5.34
N PRO A 373 -16.58 15.53 6.56
CA PRO A 373 -16.18 14.58 7.61
C PRO A 373 -17.32 13.61 7.95
N PHE A 374 -16.97 12.34 8.18
CA PHE A 374 -17.90 11.31 8.63
C PHE A 374 -17.49 10.69 9.96
N ILE A 375 -16.25 10.22 10.10
CA ILE A 375 -15.70 9.73 11.37
C ILE A 375 -14.42 10.52 11.66
N THR A 376 -14.36 11.19 12.80
CA THR A 376 -13.18 11.93 13.27
C THR A 376 -12.80 11.46 14.67
N GLY A 377 -11.71 12.01 15.23
CA GLY A 377 -11.28 11.72 16.61
C GLY A 377 -10.23 10.63 16.72
N PHE A 378 -9.69 10.09 15.61
CA PHE A 378 -8.48 9.25 15.63
C PHE A 378 -7.22 10.05 15.98
N MET A 379 -7.26 11.36 15.82
CA MET A 379 -6.18 12.30 16.15
C MET A 379 -6.74 13.43 17.02
N ASP A 380 -5.95 13.86 18.00
CA ASP A 380 -6.23 15.08 18.80
C ASP A 380 -5.61 16.28 18.06
N PRO A 381 -6.42 17.26 17.63
CA PRO A 381 -5.90 18.42 16.93
C PRO A 381 -5.09 19.36 17.81
N SER A 382 -5.24 19.31 19.14
CA SER A 382 -4.57 20.21 20.09
C SER A 382 -3.07 19.91 20.23
N ASP A 383 -2.68 18.64 20.21
CA ASP A 383 -1.30 18.19 20.35
C ASP A 383 -0.77 17.34 19.17
N GLN A 384 -1.61 17.13 18.16
CA GLN A 384 -1.29 16.33 16.98
C GLN A 384 -1.00 14.85 17.29
N SER A 385 -1.31 14.37 18.49
CA SER A 385 -1.25 12.95 18.82
C SER A 385 -2.37 12.18 18.13
N PHE A 386 -2.06 10.94 17.70
CA PHE A 386 -3.06 10.06 17.11
C PHE A 386 -2.99 8.68 17.76
N TRP A 387 -4.12 8.03 17.85
CA TRP A 387 -4.22 6.69 18.40
C TRP A 387 -4.59 5.63 17.37
N GLY A 388 -5.27 6.02 16.29
CA GLY A 388 -5.72 5.11 15.23
C GLY A 388 -5.40 5.65 13.84
N ARG A 389 -5.36 4.73 12.86
CA ARG A 389 -5.11 5.02 11.45
C ARG A 389 -6.07 4.21 10.58
N PRO A 390 -7.27 4.76 10.26
CA PRO A 390 -8.29 4.07 9.48
C PRO A 390 -7.79 3.81 8.05
N VAL A 391 -8.10 2.62 7.49
CA VAL A 391 -7.53 2.20 6.21
C VAL A 391 -8.57 1.76 5.20
N TYR A 392 -9.38 0.73 5.47
CA TYR A 392 -10.34 0.18 4.50
C TYR A 392 -11.70 -0.06 5.12
N MET A 393 -12.71 -0.09 4.25
CA MET A 393 -14.09 -0.35 4.65
C MET A 393 -14.66 -1.55 3.90
N LEU A 394 -15.57 -2.25 4.57
CA LEU A 394 -16.37 -3.34 4.00
C LEU A 394 -17.81 -3.20 4.49
N GLN A 395 -18.76 -3.13 3.58
CA GLN A 395 -20.18 -3.18 3.93
C GLN A 395 -20.61 -4.61 4.27
N GLN A 396 -21.29 -4.76 5.41
CA GLN A 396 -21.87 -6.02 5.80
C GLN A 396 -23.27 -6.23 5.19
N PRO A 397 -23.78 -7.48 5.18
CA PRO A 397 -25.12 -7.78 4.64
C PRO A 397 -26.25 -7.03 5.36
N ASP A 398 -26.09 -6.70 6.63
CA ASP A 398 -27.07 -5.92 7.39
C ASP A 398 -27.01 -4.41 7.10
N GLY A 399 -26.08 -3.97 6.25
CA GLY A 399 -25.86 -2.58 5.91
C GLY A 399 -24.92 -1.82 6.85
N SER A 400 -24.39 -2.43 7.91
CA SER A 400 -23.32 -1.82 8.70
C SER A 400 -22.01 -1.77 7.90
N LEU A 401 -21.09 -0.86 8.29
CA LEU A 401 -19.74 -0.81 7.72
C LEU A 401 -18.71 -1.34 8.72
N LEU A 402 -17.80 -2.18 8.26
CA LEU A 402 -16.55 -2.48 8.95
C LEU A 402 -15.48 -1.50 8.48
N LEU A 403 -14.67 -1.00 9.42
CA LEU A 403 -13.55 -0.09 9.18
C LEU A 403 -12.29 -0.68 9.83
N SER A 404 -11.27 -1.00 9.04
CA SER A 404 -9.99 -1.49 9.57
C SER A 404 -9.08 -0.35 10.02
N ASP A 405 -8.29 -0.61 11.05
CA ASP A 405 -7.28 0.28 11.63
C ASP A 405 -5.91 -0.42 11.61
N GLU A 406 -5.00 0.11 10.80
CA GLU A 406 -3.64 -0.43 10.68
C GLU A 406 -2.81 -0.24 11.95
N GLN A 407 -3.03 0.87 12.68
CA GLN A 407 -2.23 1.23 13.86
C GLN A 407 -2.50 0.31 15.04
N LEU A 408 -3.77 -0.01 15.28
CA LEU A 408 -4.16 -0.82 16.43
C LEU A 408 -4.45 -2.28 16.09
N GLY A 409 -4.45 -2.64 14.79
CA GLY A 409 -4.76 -4.00 14.35
C GLY A 409 -6.19 -4.39 14.70
N ALA A 410 -7.11 -3.45 14.56
CA ALA A 410 -8.52 -3.58 14.91
C ALA A 410 -9.41 -3.41 13.70
N VAL A 411 -10.65 -3.88 13.84
CA VAL A 411 -11.75 -3.61 12.93
C VAL A 411 -12.91 -3.06 13.76
N TYR A 412 -13.43 -1.91 13.36
CA TYR A 412 -14.60 -1.27 13.98
C TYR A 412 -15.83 -1.55 13.16
N ARG A 413 -16.99 -1.66 13.80
CA ARG A 413 -18.28 -1.75 13.15
C ARG A 413 -19.04 -0.45 13.34
N ILE A 414 -19.51 0.12 12.26
CA ILE A 414 -20.27 1.37 12.22
C ILE A 414 -21.73 1.02 11.92
N THR A 415 -22.61 1.42 12.82
CA THR A 415 -24.05 1.18 12.73
C THR A 415 -24.81 2.49 12.83
N TYR A 416 -26.06 2.48 12.39
CA TYR A 416 -27.01 3.58 12.59
C TYR A 416 -28.25 3.04 13.29
N ALA A 417 -28.65 3.72 14.36
CA ALA A 417 -29.91 3.47 15.04
C ALA A 417 -30.81 4.70 14.88
N ARG A 418 -32.02 4.47 14.39
CA ARG A 418 -33.07 5.49 14.31
C ARG A 418 -33.57 5.90 15.68
#